data_86280f97d9d8fe2062101a4a3fae0945
#
_entry.id   86280f97d9d8fe2062101a4a3fae0945
#
_cell.length_a   1.000
_cell.length_b   1.000
_cell.length_c   1.000
_cell.angle_alpha   90.00
_cell.angle_beta   90.00
_cell.angle_gamma   90.00
#
_symmetry.space_group_name_H-M   'P 1'
#
loop_
_entity.id
_entity.type
_entity.pdbx_description
1 polymer ?
#
loop_
_entity_poly.entity_id
_entity_poly.type
_entity_poly.pdbx_seq_one_letter_code
_entity_poly.pdbx_strand_id
1 'polypeptide(L)'
;MPTIIGHHDVKDKDHWLASPKREEVFGPLGVTNIRKFVDPQNPNRVAIMMDVADMDKLMGAMQTKEMADAMEYDGVKPETLVILVEA
;
A
#
# COMPACT_ATOMS: atom_id res chain seq x y z
N MET A 1 18.14 -0.13 -3.14
CA MET A 1 16.77 -0.51 -2.80
C MET A 1 15.83 0.57 -3.33
N PRO A 2 14.96 0.24 -4.27
CA PRO A 2 14.03 1.24 -4.78
C PRO A 2 13.03 1.67 -3.71
N THR A 3 12.69 2.95 -3.74
CA THR A 3 11.60 3.50 -2.95
C THR A 3 10.39 3.68 -3.85
N ILE A 4 9.23 3.26 -3.39
CA ILE A 4 7.99 3.41 -4.15
C ILE A 4 6.96 4.22 -3.37
N ILE A 5 6.03 4.80 -4.11
CA ILE A 5 4.85 5.47 -3.56
C ILE A 5 3.64 4.84 -4.22
N GLY A 6 2.70 4.34 -3.40
CA GLY A 6 1.41 3.87 -3.89
C GLY A 6 0.32 4.79 -3.36
N HIS A 7 -0.45 5.43 -4.24
CA HIS A 7 -1.57 6.24 -3.80
C HIS A 7 -2.89 5.68 -4.31
N HIS A 8 -3.94 5.86 -3.53
CA HIS A 8 -5.25 5.31 -3.84
C HIS A 8 -6.32 5.97 -2.97
N ASP A 9 -7.57 5.71 -3.29
CA ASP A 9 -8.69 6.10 -2.43
C ASP A 9 -9.09 4.92 -1.53
N VAL A 10 -9.62 5.25 -0.35
CA VAL A 10 -10.11 4.28 0.62
C VAL A 10 -11.52 4.63 1.06
N LYS A 11 -12.24 3.61 1.58
CA LYS A 11 -13.60 3.80 2.09
C LYS A 11 -13.61 4.49 3.45
N ASP A 12 -12.63 4.17 4.30
CA ASP A 12 -12.55 4.69 5.67
C ASP A 12 -11.07 4.88 6.03
N LYS A 13 -10.65 6.13 6.09
CA LYS A 13 -9.27 6.50 6.40
C LYS A 13 -8.83 5.98 7.77
N ASP A 14 -9.66 6.09 8.78
CA ASP A 14 -9.27 5.72 10.14
C ASP A 14 -9.06 4.21 10.25
N HIS A 15 -9.93 3.42 9.61
CA HIS A 15 -9.77 1.98 9.53
C HIS A 15 -8.45 1.62 8.79
N TRP A 16 -8.19 2.29 7.67
CA TRP A 16 -6.99 2.06 6.87
C TRP A 16 -5.72 2.38 7.68
N LEU A 17 -5.72 3.50 8.43
CA LEU A 17 -4.57 3.88 9.25
C LEU A 17 -4.32 2.89 10.38
N ALA A 18 -5.36 2.34 10.98
CA ALA A 18 -5.26 1.42 12.11
C ALA A 18 -4.97 -0.02 11.70
N SER A 19 -5.13 -0.37 10.42
CA SER A 19 -5.00 -1.76 9.97
C SER A 19 -3.57 -2.28 10.07
N PRO A 20 -3.36 -3.49 10.64
CA PRO A 20 -2.05 -4.14 10.66
C PRO A 20 -1.74 -4.93 9.39
N LYS A 21 -2.69 -5.05 8.45
CA LYS A 21 -2.54 -5.90 7.27
C LYS A 21 -1.35 -5.52 6.41
N ARG A 22 -1.04 -4.23 6.36
CA ARG A 22 0.07 -3.71 5.56
C ARG A 22 1.39 -4.35 5.97
N GLU A 23 1.68 -4.29 7.26
CA GLU A 23 2.91 -4.86 7.80
C GLU A 23 2.92 -6.38 7.72
N GLU A 24 1.77 -7.02 7.92
CA GLU A 24 1.64 -8.48 7.84
C GLU A 24 1.92 -8.99 6.44
N VAL A 25 1.47 -8.28 5.40
CA VAL A 25 1.61 -8.71 4.02
C VAL A 25 2.94 -8.28 3.44
N PHE A 26 3.36 -7.03 3.67
CA PHE A 26 4.58 -6.49 3.05
C PHE A 26 5.87 -6.87 3.78
N GLY A 27 5.82 -7.07 5.09
CA GLY A 27 7.00 -7.45 5.87
C GLY A 27 7.75 -8.65 5.29
N PRO A 28 7.06 -9.79 5.04
CA PRO A 28 7.70 -10.97 4.46
C PRO A 28 8.25 -10.77 3.05
N LEU A 29 7.84 -9.70 2.36
CA LEU A 29 8.32 -9.38 1.01
C LEU A 29 9.59 -8.52 1.02
N GLY A 30 10.14 -8.24 2.19
CA GLY A 30 11.34 -7.41 2.31
C GLY A 30 11.06 -5.92 2.19
N VAL A 31 9.85 -5.50 2.47
CA VAL A 31 9.46 -4.08 2.47
C VAL A 31 9.76 -3.47 3.84
N THR A 32 10.40 -2.29 3.85
CA THR A 32 10.78 -1.58 5.06
C THR A 32 10.43 -0.10 4.94
N ASN A 33 10.50 0.62 6.07
CA ASN A 33 10.29 2.07 6.15
C ASN A 33 8.92 2.50 5.57
N ILE A 34 7.87 1.78 5.93
CA ILE A 34 6.51 2.10 5.48
C ILE A 34 6.05 3.40 6.14
N ARG A 35 5.71 4.39 5.32
CA ARG A 35 5.21 5.69 5.76
C ARG A 35 3.85 5.93 5.13
N LYS A 36 2.91 6.43 5.93
CA LYS A 36 1.53 6.67 5.51
C LYS A 36 1.27 8.16 5.38
N PHE A 37 0.50 8.53 4.35
CA PHE A 37 0.14 9.91 4.08
C PHE A 37 -1.36 10.01 3.82
N VAL A 38 -1.95 11.11 4.25
CA VAL A 38 -3.37 11.41 4.04
C VAL A 38 -3.48 12.79 3.41
N ASP A 39 -4.35 12.91 2.39
CA ASP A 39 -4.63 14.19 1.78
C ASP A 39 -5.48 15.03 2.76
N PRO A 40 -4.99 16.18 3.22
CA PRO A 40 -5.74 17.00 4.20
C PRO A 40 -7.03 17.60 3.63
N GLN A 41 -7.16 17.65 2.31
CA GLN A 41 -8.34 18.22 1.66
C GLN A 41 -9.33 17.14 1.21
N ASN A 42 -8.88 15.89 1.12
CA ASN A 42 -9.73 14.76 0.73
C ASN A 42 -9.34 13.56 1.59
N PRO A 43 -10.02 13.36 2.72
CA PRO A 43 -9.61 12.32 3.68
C PRO A 43 -9.71 10.89 3.18
N ASN A 44 -10.36 10.67 2.03
CA ASN A 44 -10.41 9.33 1.42
C ASN A 44 -9.23 9.07 0.50
N ARG A 45 -8.40 10.07 0.21
CA ARG A 45 -7.21 9.90 -0.63
C ARG A 45 -5.98 9.74 0.26
N VAL A 46 -5.28 8.63 0.08
CA VAL A 46 -4.13 8.29 0.91
C VAL A 46 -2.98 7.78 0.06
N ALA A 47 -1.79 7.73 0.67
CA ALA A 47 -0.60 7.20 0.01
C ALA A 47 0.27 6.46 1.01
N ILE A 48 1.08 5.53 0.50
CA ILE A 48 2.11 4.83 1.25
C ILE A 48 3.43 5.03 0.52
N MET A 49 4.49 5.34 1.27
CA MET A 49 5.85 5.31 0.77
C MET A 49 6.57 4.16 1.47
N MET A 50 7.36 3.40 0.73
CA MET A 50 8.10 2.27 1.30
C MET A 50 9.34 1.95 0.50
N ASP A 51 10.33 1.35 1.17
CA ASP A 51 11.53 0.84 0.54
C ASP A 51 11.33 -0.65 0.24
N VAL A 52 11.69 -1.07 -0.97
CA VAL A 52 11.45 -2.44 -1.46
C VAL A 52 12.78 -3.09 -1.82
N ALA A 53 13.08 -4.21 -1.16
CA ALA A 53 14.33 -4.94 -1.41
C ALA A 53 14.30 -5.68 -2.75
N ASP A 54 13.14 -6.18 -3.17
CA ASP A 54 13.00 -6.97 -4.39
C ASP A 54 11.68 -6.60 -5.08
N MET A 55 11.79 -5.78 -6.13
CA MET A 55 10.62 -5.29 -6.87
C MET A 55 9.87 -6.42 -7.57
N ASP A 56 10.58 -7.42 -8.11
CA ASP A 56 9.94 -8.53 -8.81
C ASP A 56 9.07 -9.33 -7.85
N LYS A 57 9.58 -9.56 -6.64
CA LYS A 57 8.85 -10.27 -5.60
C LYS A 57 7.60 -9.50 -5.19
N LEU A 58 7.72 -8.18 -5.02
CA LEU A 58 6.58 -7.33 -4.69
C LEU A 58 5.53 -7.35 -5.79
N MET A 59 5.95 -7.16 -7.05
CA MET A 59 5.01 -7.11 -8.17
C MET A 59 4.30 -8.44 -8.37
N GLY A 60 5.00 -9.56 -8.15
CA GLY A 60 4.37 -10.87 -8.17
C GLY A 60 3.32 -11.02 -7.06
N ALA A 61 3.66 -10.57 -5.86
CA ALA A 61 2.75 -10.64 -4.72
C ALA A 61 1.51 -9.77 -4.90
N MET A 62 1.61 -8.64 -5.62
CA MET A 62 0.47 -7.75 -5.89
C MET A 62 -0.63 -8.43 -6.69
N GLN A 63 -0.33 -9.53 -7.36
CA GLN A 63 -1.30 -10.27 -8.16
C GLN A 63 -1.91 -11.46 -7.43
N THR A 64 -1.55 -11.67 -6.17
CA THR A 64 -2.06 -12.80 -5.39
C THR A 64 -3.42 -12.49 -4.77
N LYS A 65 -4.18 -13.54 -4.48
CA LYS A 65 -5.43 -13.41 -3.76
C LYS A 65 -5.22 -12.84 -2.35
N GLU A 66 -4.12 -13.23 -1.70
CA GLU A 66 -3.79 -12.74 -0.37
C GLU A 66 -3.69 -11.21 -0.36
N MET A 67 -3.02 -10.64 -1.36
CA MET A 67 -2.92 -9.19 -1.50
C MET A 67 -4.28 -8.55 -1.76
N ALA A 68 -5.07 -9.16 -2.64
CA ALA A 68 -6.41 -8.66 -2.95
C ALA A 68 -7.30 -8.66 -1.69
N ASP A 69 -7.24 -9.72 -0.89
CA ASP A 69 -7.99 -9.84 0.35
C ASP A 69 -7.55 -8.78 1.37
N ALA A 70 -6.25 -8.53 1.48
CA ALA A 70 -5.72 -7.51 2.38
C ALA A 70 -6.19 -6.11 1.97
N MET A 71 -6.17 -5.81 0.68
CA MET A 71 -6.64 -4.52 0.15
C MET A 71 -8.15 -4.34 0.40
N GLU A 72 -8.93 -5.39 0.23
CA GLU A 72 -10.36 -5.36 0.51
C GLU A 72 -10.62 -5.11 1.99
N TYR A 73 -9.89 -5.78 2.86
CA TYR A 73 -9.99 -5.56 4.31
C TYR A 73 -9.73 -4.10 4.66
N ASP A 74 -8.71 -3.49 4.05
CA ASP A 74 -8.34 -2.10 4.31
C ASP A 74 -9.27 -1.08 3.64
N GLY A 75 -10.20 -1.54 2.82
CA GLY A 75 -11.12 -0.65 2.11
C GLY A 75 -10.48 0.10 0.95
N VAL A 76 -9.38 -0.40 0.41
CA VAL A 76 -8.72 0.18 -0.76
C VAL A 76 -9.59 0.01 -1.99
N LYS A 77 -9.72 1.08 -2.78
CA LYS A 77 -10.41 1.04 -4.07
C LYS A 77 -9.38 0.74 -5.15
N PRO A 78 -9.28 -0.53 -5.61
CA PRO A 78 -8.17 -0.95 -6.46
C PRO A 78 -8.11 -0.22 -7.81
N GLU A 79 -9.24 0.24 -8.32
CA GLU A 79 -9.29 1.01 -9.57
C GLU A 79 -8.63 2.38 -9.46
N THR A 80 -8.35 2.84 -8.25
CA THR A 80 -7.69 4.13 -8.00
C THR A 80 -6.22 4.00 -7.70
N LEU A 81 -5.71 2.76 -7.59
CA LEU A 81 -4.31 2.52 -7.19
C LEU A 81 -3.34 2.91 -8.29
N VAL A 82 -2.38 3.76 -7.94
CA VAL A 82 -1.25 4.12 -8.79
C VAL A 82 0.03 3.89 -8.01
N ILE A 83 0.97 3.19 -8.62
CA ILE A 83 2.28 2.92 -8.02
C ILE A 83 3.33 3.67 -8.82
N LEU A 84 4.13 4.48 -8.12
CA LEU A 84 5.24 5.23 -8.69
C LEU A 84 6.53 4.71 -8.09
N VAL A 85 7.54 4.51 -8.91
CA VAL A 85 8.87 4.05 -8.49
C VAL A 85 9.83 5.24 -8.57
N GLU A 86 10.65 5.39 -7.55
CA GLU A 86 11.65 6.47 -7.54
C GLU A 86 12.54 6.39 -8.78
N ALA A 87 12.69 7.53 -9.45
CA ALA A 87 13.45 7.62 -10.69
C ALA A 87 14.98 7.64 -10.45
#